data_b105b09119d3a831fb6037a5cd3fffac
#
_entry.id   b105b09119d3a831fb6037a5cd3fffac
#
_cell.length_a   1.000
_cell.length_b   1.000
_cell.length_c   1.000
_cell.angle_alpha   90.00
_cell.angle_beta   90.00
_cell.angle_gamma   90.00
#
_symmetry.space_group_name_H-M   'P 1'
#
loop_
_entity.id
_entity.type
_entity.pdbx_description
1 polymer ?
#
loop_
_entity_poly.entity_id
_entity_poly.type
_entity_poly.pdbx_seq_one_letter_code
_entity_poly.pdbx_strand_id
1 'polypeptide(L)'
;MPDPHDPFNLYALALEYLKYDPEKSRELFDMLLNIHKEYLPTYYHAAKLYQELGQKEKAKSVFVSGISIARKLNDAKAIRELQSAYDELTFD
;
A
#
# COMPACT_ATOMS: atom_id res chain seq x y z
N MET A 1 19.09 11.28 -14.44
CA MET A 1 18.22 10.12 -14.72
C MET A 1 17.44 9.73 -13.48
N PRO A 2 16.16 9.45 -13.62
CA PRO A 2 15.40 8.98 -12.47
C PRO A 2 15.96 7.62 -12.02
N ASP A 3 16.09 7.51 -10.70
CA ASP A 3 16.52 6.25 -10.09
C ASP A 3 15.36 5.24 -10.19
N PRO A 4 15.57 4.07 -10.85
CA PRO A 4 14.50 3.07 -10.95
C PRO A 4 14.09 2.49 -9.61
N HIS A 5 14.90 2.69 -8.56
CA HIS A 5 14.56 2.22 -7.22
C HIS A 5 14.01 3.33 -6.33
N ASP A 6 13.83 4.54 -6.87
CA ASP A 6 13.21 5.64 -6.15
C ASP A 6 11.77 5.26 -5.80
N PRO A 7 11.36 5.40 -4.52
CA PRO A 7 10.01 4.97 -4.12
C PRO A 7 8.89 5.68 -4.89
N PHE A 8 9.04 6.95 -5.18
CA PHE A 8 8.01 7.67 -5.95
C PHE A 8 7.85 7.07 -7.34
N ASN A 9 8.97 6.75 -8.01
CA ASN A 9 8.92 6.16 -9.35
C ASN A 9 8.31 4.76 -9.34
N LEU A 10 8.68 3.94 -8.37
CA LEU A 10 8.09 2.61 -8.21
C LEU A 10 6.60 2.70 -7.93
N TYR A 11 6.21 3.63 -7.07
CA TYR A 11 4.82 3.85 -6.72
C TYR A 11 3.99 4.30 -7.93
N ALA A 12 4.49 5.29 -8.68
CA ALA A 12 3.82 5.78 -9.87
C ALA A 12 3.63 4.65 -10.89
N LEU A 13 4.65 3.82 -11.07
CA LEU A 13 4.60 2.70 -12.01
C LEU A 13 3.60 1.65 -11.52
N ALA A 14 3.58 1.36 -10.22
CA ALA A 14 2.62 0.42 -9.65
C ALA A 14 1.18 0.88 -9.90
N LEU A 15 0.90 2.17 -9.70
CA LEU A 15 -0.42 2.73 -9.97
C LEU A 15 -0.81 2.60 -11.43
N GLU A 16 0.14 2.82 -12.33
CA GLU A 16 -0.11 2.70 -13.76
C GLU A 16 -0.51 1.26 -14.12
N TYR A 17 0.19 0.27 -13.57
CA TYR A 17 -0.10 -1.13 -13.86
C TYR A 17 -1.43 -1.62 -13.27
N LEU A 18 -2.01 -0.93 -12.30
CA LEU A 18 -3.28 -1.36 -11.71
C LEU A 18 -4.35 -1.63 -12.76
N LYS A 19 -4.34 -0.89 -13.87
CA LYS A 19 -5.33 -1.00 -14.93
C LYS A 19 -5.02 -2.12 -15.92
N TYR A 20 -3.75 -2.41 -16.12
CA TYR A 20 -3.33 -3.29 -17.21
C TYR A 20 -2.86 -4.65 -16.74
N ASP A 21 -2.20 -4.69 -15.61
CA ASP A 21 -1.58 -5.91 -15.11
C ASP A 21 -1.50 -5.84 -13.57
N PRO A 22 -2.60 -6.20 -12.88
CA PRO A 22 -2.62 -6.14 -11.41
C PRO A 22 -1.53 -6.96 -10.74
N GLU A 23 -1.10 -8.08 -11.34
CA GLU A 23 -0.01 -8.88 -10.77
C GLU A 23 1.32 -8.13 -10.82
N LYS A 24 1.58 -7.40 -11.91
CA LYS A 24 2.78 -6.58 -12.01
C LYS A 24 2.72 -5.44 -10.99
N SER A 25 1.55 -4.84 -10.83
CA SER A 25 1.34 -3.81 -9.82
C SER A 25 1.62 -4.37 -8.42
N ARG A 26 1.12 -5.57 -8.10
CA ARG A 26 1.37 -6.23 -6.83
C ARG A 26 2.88 -6.43 -6.58
N GLU A 27 3.60 -6.89 -7.60
CA GLU A 27 5.06 -7.08 -7.48
C GLU A 27 5.76 -5.78 -7.11
N LEU A 28 5.38 -4.67 -7.77
CA LEU A 28 5.98 -3.36 -7.51
C LEU A 28 5.62 -2.85 -6.11
N PHE A 29 4.37 -3.03 -5.68
CA PHE A 29 3.99 -2.69 -4.31
C PHE A 29 4.74 -3.53 -3.29
N ASP A 30 4.95 -4.81 -3.55
CA ASP A 30 5.72 -5.67 -2.65
C ASP A 30 7.17 -5.18 -2.52
N MET A 31 7.77 -4.73 -3.62
CA MET A 31 9.11 -4.13 -3.56
C MET A 31 9.11 -2.91 -2.65
N LEU A 32 8.11 -2.04 -2.79
CA LEU A 32 8.00 -0.86 -1.93
C LEU A 32 7.84 -1.24 -0.47
N LEU A 33 6.98 -2.21 -0.18
CA LEU A 33 6.73 -2.65 1.19
C LEU A 33 7.98 -3.27 1.82
N ASN A 34 8.83 -3.90 1.04
CA ASN A 34 10.05 -4.54 1.53
C ASN A 34 11.24 -3.58 1.63
N ILE A 35 11.41 -2.71 0.64
CA ILE A 35 12.60 -1.87 0.52
C ILE A 35 12.36 -0.46 1.05
N HIS A 36 11.15 0.09 0.84
CA HIS A 36 10.81 1.46 1.20
C HIS A 36 9.66 1.48 2.21
N LYS A 37 9.88 0.89 3.36
CA LYS A 37 8.83 0.68 4.38
C LYS A 37 8.22 1.98 4.90
N GLU A 38 8.94 3.08 4.83
CA GLU A 38 8.45 4.38 5.30
C GLU A 38 7.79 5.21 4.22
N TYR A 39 7.70 4.69 3.00
CA TYR A 39 6.98 5.38 1.93
C TYR A 39 5.49 5.12 2.09
N LEU A 40 4.86 5.97 2.85
CA LEU A 40 3.48 5.81 3.34
C LEU A 40 2.43 5.62 2.24
N PRO A 41 2.49 6.33 1.09
CA PRO A 41 1.44 6.18 0.06
C PRO A 41 1.22 4.75 -0.43
N THR A 42 2.23 3.90 -0.34
CA THR A 42 2.14 2.51 -0.79
C THR A 42 1.02 1.74 -0.09
N TYR A 43 0.89 1.93 1.22
CA TYR A 43 0.11 1.02 2.07
C TYR A 43 -1.37 0.98 1.72
N TYR A 44 -1.98 2.12 1.48
CA TYR A 44 -3.40 2.16 1.13
C TYR A 44 -3.65 1.39 -0.17
N HIS A 45 -2.90 1.70 -1.21
CA HIS A 45 -3.10 1.09 -2.53
C HIS A 45 -2.72 -0.39 -2.55
N ALA A 46 -1.63 -0.76 -1.89
CA ALA A 46 -1.21 -2.16 -1.81
C ALA A 46 -2.27 -3.00 -1.10
N ALA A 47 -2.79 -2.52 0.03
CA ALA A 47 -3.81 -3.23 0.78
C ALA A 47 -5.10 -3.37 -0.04
N LYS A 48 -5.52 -2.31 -0.73
CA LYS A 48 -6.71 -2.37 -1.57
C LYS A 48 -6.54 -3.38 -2.71
N LEU A 49 -5.35 -3.44 -3.30
CA LEU A 49 -5.07 -4.41 -4.36
C LEU A 49 -5.14 -5.84 -3.83
N TYR A 50 -4.53 -6.11 -2.67
CA TYR A 50 -4.61 -7.44 -2.07
C TYR A 50 -6.05 -7.83 -1.79
N GLN A 51 -6.87 -6.88 -1.33
CA GLN A 51 -8.29 -7.12 -1.11
C GLN A 51 -8.99 -7.51 -2.40
N GLU A 52 -8.73 -6.80 -3.49
CA GLU A 52 -9.31 -7.09 -4.80
C GLU A 52 -8.86 -8.45 -5.35
N LEU A 53 -7.64 -8.87 -5.02
CA LEU A 53 -7.10 -10.17 -5.42
C LEU A 53 -7.61 -11.31 -4.53
N GLY A 54 -8.51 -11.03 -3.60
CA GLY A 54 -9.07 -12.03 -2.71
C GLY A 54 -8.16 -12.42 -1.55
N GLN A 55 -7.10 -11.66 -1.30
CA GLN A 55 -6.15 -11.93 -0.22
C GLN A 55 -6.43 -11.04 0.98
N LYS A 56 -7.58 -11.27 1.61
CA LYS A 56 -8.09 -10.45 2.70
C LYS A 56 -7.13 -10.35 3.89
N GLU A 57 -6.54 -11.48 4.30
CA GLU A 57 -5.63 -11.48 5.44
C GLU A 57 -4.36 -10.68 5.16
N LYS A 58 -3.83 -10.78 3.95
CA LYS A 58 -2.68 -9.98 3.53
C LYS A 58 -3.04 -8.49 3.51
N ALA A 59 -4.23 -8.15 3.01
CA ALA A 59 -4.71 -6.78 2.98
C ALA A 59 -4.78 -6.20 4.40
N LYS A 60 -5.34 -6.97 5.36
CA LYS A 60 -5.39 -6.53 6.76
C LYS A 60 -4.00 -6.25 7.32
N SER A 61 -3.06 -7.15 7.07
CA SER A 61 -1.67 -7.01 7.52
C SER A 61 -1.05 -5.72 6.99
N VAL A 62 -1.27 -5.43 5.71
CA VAL A 62 -0.71 -4.22 5.07
C VAL A 62 -1.33 -2.96 5.67
N PHE A 63 -2.65 -2.94 5.91
CA PHE A 63 -3.29 -1.81 6.57
C PHE A 63 -2.72 -1.57 7.98
N VAL A 64 -2.55 -2.63 8.76
CA VAL A 64 -2.00 -2.52 10.12
C VAL A 64 -0.59 -1.95 10.08
N SER A 65 0.24 -2.45 9.17
CA SER A 65 1.60 -1.93 9.00
C SER A 65 1.60 -0.46 8.60
N GLY A 66 0.71 -0.09 7.67
CA GLY A 66 0.58 1.29 7.23
C GLY A 66 0.16 2.24 8.36
N ILE A 67 -0.77 1.80 9.20
CA ILE A 67 -1.19 2.58 10.37
C ILE A 67 0.00 2.80 11.32
N SER A 68 0.80 1.77 11.55
CA SER A 68 2.00 1.88 12.38
C SER A 68 2.98 2.91 11.82
N ILE A 69 3.24 2.85 10.52
CA ILE A 69 4.12 3.82 9.85
C ILE A 69 3.54 5.25 9.94
N ALA A 70 2.22 5.38 9.69
CA ALA A 70 1.56 6.69 9.76
C ALA A 70 1.66 7.31 11.15
N ARG A 71 1.54 6.49 12.20
CA ARG A 71 1.72 6.96 13.58
C ARG A 71 3.15 7.42 13.83
N LYS A 72 4.11 6.65 13.37
CA LYS A 72 5.53 6.99 13.48
C LYS A 72 5.83 8.33 12.82
N LEU A 73 5.19 8.61 11.68
CA LEU A 73 5.37 9.83 10.92
C LEU A 73 4.44 10.96 11.36
N ASN A 74 3.59 10.73 12.35
CA ASN A 74 2.61 11.69 12.84
C ASN A 74 1.66 12.21 11.76
N ASP A 75 1.29 11.33 10.82
CA ASP A 75 0.38 11.68 9.73
C ASP A 75 -1.05 11.32 10.11
N ALA A 76 -1.76 12.26 10.73
CA ALA A 76 -3.11 12.04 11.23
C ALA A 76 -4.10 11.70 10.12
N LYS A 77 -3.96 12.34 8.96
CA LYS A 77 -4.84 12.07 7.82
C LYS A 77 -4.69 10.64 7.33
N ALA A 78 -3.44 10.19 7.18
CA ALA A 78 -3.15 8.83 6.74
C ALA A 78 -3.66 7.80 7.75
N ILE A 79 -3.49 8.07 9.06
CA ILE A 79 -4.02 7.18 10.11
C ILE A 79 -5.52 7.01 9.93
N ARG A 80 -6.27 8.11 9.76
CA ARG A 80 -7.72 8.04 9.59
C ARG A 80 -8.13 7.27 8.35
N GLU A 81 -7.47 7.54 7.23
CA GLU A 81 -7.80 6.87 5.96
C GLU A 81 -7.52 5.37 6.02
N LEU A 82 -6.36 5.00 6.55
CA LEU A 82 -5.98 3.59 6.67
C LEU A 82 -6.86 2.86 7.67
N GLN A 83 -7.16 3.50 8.81
CA GLN A 83 -8.03 2.89 9.83
C GLN A 83 -9.44 2.69 9.28
N SER A 84 -9.96 3.68 8.57
CA SER A 84 -11.30 3.58 7.96
C SER A 84 -11.36 2.43 6.96
N ALA A 85 -10.37 2.30 6.11
CA ALA A 85 -10.31 1.22 5.12
C ALA A 85 -10.16 -0.15 5.80
N TYR A 86 -9.37 -0.22 6.86
CA TYR A 86 -9.21 -1.44 7.66
C TYR A 86 -10.54 -1.84 8.30
N ASP A 87 -11.24 -0.86 8.87
CA ASP A 87 -12.52 -1.12 9.52
C ASP A 87 -13.56 -1.63 8.51
N GLU A 88 -13.61 -1.05 7.32
CA GLU A 88 -14.50 -1.54 6.26
C GLU A 88 -14.20 -2.98 5.89
N LEU A 89 -12.91 -3.30 5.75
CA LEU A 89 -12.48 -4.65 5.37
C LEU A 89 -12.84 -5.68 6.44
N THR A 90 -12.76 -5.31 7.71
CA THR A 90 -13.00 -6.21 8.83
C THR A 90 -14.45 -6.25 9.30
N PHE A 91 -15.27 -5.34 8.79
CA PHE A 91 -16.67 -5.28 9.14
C PHE A 91 -17.47 -6.36 8.40
N ASP A 92 -18.22 -7.15 9.15
CA ASP A 92 -19.10 -8.17 8.58
C ASP A 92 -20.47 -8.08 9.23
#